data_68ddccedbef38bb11a8ad28c0211e680
#
_entry.id   68ddccedbef38bb11a8ad28c0211e680
#
_cell.length_a   1.000
_cell.length_b   1.000
_cell.length_c   1.000
_cell.angle_alpha   90.00
_cell.angle_beta   90.00
_cell.angle_gamma   90.00
#
_symmetry.space_group_name_H-M   'P 1'
#
loop_
_entity.id
_entity.type
_entity.pdbx_description
1 polymer ?
#
loop_
_entity_poly.entity_id
_entity_poly.type
_entity_poly.pdbx_seq_one_letter_code
_entity_poly.pdbx_strand_id
1 'polypeptide(L)'
;MARWAIAIHGGAGVDPNLPESRQEEAKRVLARCLQAGVDMLRAGASALDVVEAVVRELETDPFFNSGRGSALTRRGTVEMEASIMDGRGRRCGAVSGVSTVKNPVSLARRVMDKSPHSYLAFDGAEEFAREQVRWPPAAPTSPPGLISRARCCFQHEWCMASLVTMQNHHY
;
A
#
# COMPACT_ATOMS: atom_id res chain seq x y z
N MET A 1 12.76 -27.58 1.31
CA MET A 1 11.68 -26.57 1.36
C MET A 1 12.35 -25.20 1.45
N ALA A 2 11.95 -24.26 0.62
CA ALA A 2 12.46 -22.89 0.73
C ALA A 2 12.07 -22.32 2.10
N ARG A 3 13.04 -21.75 2.82
CA ARG A 3 12.77 -21.05 4.08
C ARG A 3 12.36 -19.62 3.74
N TRP A 4 11.23 -19.18 4.25
CA TRP A 4 10.74 -17.83 4.11
C TRP A 4 10.25 -17.28 5.45
N ALA A 5 10.25 -15.98 5.58
CA ALA A 5 9.62 -15.27 6.69
C ALA A 5 8.82 -14.11 6.11
N ILE A 6 7.74 -13.74 6.75
CA ILE A 6 6.90 -12.59 6.41
C ILE A 6 6.60 -11.81 7.67
N ALA A 7 6.71 -10.50 7.60
CA ALA A 7 6.28 -9.57 8.64
C ALA A 7 5.43 -8.48 8.01
N ILE A 8 4.36 -8.07 8.69
CA ILE A 8 3.45 -7.00 8.25
C ILE A 8 3.40 -5.95 9.34
N HIS A 9 3.47 -4.69 8.94
CA HIS A 9 3.34 -3.54 9.83
C HIS A 9 2.18 -2.67 9.37
N GLY A 10 1.29 -2.31 10.28
CA GLY A 10 0.06 -1.55 9.97
C GLY A 10 0.22 -0.03 9.98
N GLY A 11 1.44 0.47 10.12
CA GLY A 11 1.74 1.91 10.21
C GLY A 11 2.21 2.32 11.60
N ALA A 12 2.86 3.48 11.69
CA ALA A 12 3.26 4.16 12.93
C ALA A 12 2.18 5.17 13.37
N GLY A 13 2.32 5.75 14.54
CA GLY A 13 1.42 6.82 14.99
C GLY A 13 0.09 6.33 15.58
N VAL A 14 0.11 5.18 16.26
CA VAL A 14 -1.09 4.71 16.99
C VAL A 14 -1.39 5.68 18.13
N ASP A 15 -2.62 6.20 18.16
CA ASP A 15 -3.13 6.93 19.33
C ASP A 15 -3.09 5.98 20.55
N PRO A 16 -2.34 6.30 21.61
CA PRO A 16 -2.28 5.45 22.80
C PRO A 16 -3.65 5.29 23.50
N ASN A 17 -4.59 6.18 23.22
CA ASN A 17 -5.94 6.15 23.72
C ASN A 17 -6.95 5.50 22.74
N LEU A 18 -6.47 4.84 21.69
CA LEU A 18 -7.33 4.17 20.73
C LEU A 18 -8.19 3.12 21.47
N PRO A 19 -9.54 3.16 21.31
CA PRO A 19 -10.41 2.18 21.93
C PRO A 19 -9.99 0.75 21.63
N GLU A 20 -10.09 -0.14 22.62
CA GLU A 20 -9.68 -1.55 22.50
C GLU A 20 -10.35 -2.24 21.29
N SER A 21 -11.63 -1.94 21.05
CA SER A 21 -12.35 -2.45 19.89
C SER A 21 -11.69 -2.09 18.54
N ARG A 22 -11.12 -0.90 18.45
CA ARG A 22 -10.40 -0.45 17.25
C ARG A 22 -9.04 -1.12 17.14
N GLN A 23 -8.36 -1.35 18.26
CA GLN A 23 -7.10 -2.11 18.27
C GLN A 23 -7.33 -3.55 17.82
N GLU A 24 -8.38 -4.19 18.30
CA GLU A 24 -8.76 -5.55 17.90
C GLU A 24 -9.18 -5.64 16.43
N GLU A 25 -9.84 -4.61 15.90
CA GLU A 25 -10.15 -4.52 14.47
C GLU A 25 -8.87 -4.46 13.63
N ALA A 26 -7.90 -3.61 14.01
CA ALA A 26 -6.60 -3.54 13.35
C ALA A 26 -5.87 -4.89 13.34
N LYS A 27 -5.81 -5.55 14.50
CA LYS A 27 -5.17 -6.87 14.64
C LYS A 27 -5.83 -7.92 13.75
N ARG A 28 -7.16 -7.92 13.66
CA ARG A 28 -7.92 -8.85 12.80
C ARG A 28 -7.60 -8.62 11.32
N VAL A 29 -7.53 -7.37 10.87
CA VAL A 29 -7.19 -7.06 9.47
C VAL A 29 -5.76 -7.48 9.17
N LEU A 30 -4.79 -7.14 10.04
CA LEU A 30 -3.39 -7.54 9.88
C LEU A 30 -3.24 -9.07 9.87
N ALA A 31 -3.94 -9.79 10.75
CA ALA A 31 -3.90 -11.25 10.78
C ALA A 31 -4.45 -11.86 9.47
N ARG A 32 -5.54 -11.31 8.92
CA ARG A 32 -6.08 -11.72 7.62
C ARG A 32 -5.08 -11.50 6.48
N CYS A 33 -4.47 -10.33 6.42
CA CYS A 33 -3.46 -10.01 5.41
C CYS A 33 -2.22 -10.90 5.54
N LEU A 34 -1.77 -11.17 6.78
CA LEU A 34 -0.67 -12.07 7.05
C LEU A 34 -0.98 -13.50 6.58
N GLN A 35 -2.18 -14.00 6.88
CA GLN A 35 -2.60 -15.33 6.48
C GLN A 35 -2.63 -15.45 4.94
N ALA A 36 -3.18 -14.46 4.24
CA ALA A 36 -3.18 -14.43 2.78
C ALA A 36 -1.75 -14.51 2.21
N GLY A 37 -0.82 -13.73 2.77
CA GLY A 37 0.60 -13.76 2.39
C GLY A 37 1.25 -15.14 2.65
N VAL A 38 0.97 -15.75 3.79
CA VAL A 38 1.45 -17.10 4.15
C VAL A 38 0.94 -18.14 3.15
N ASP A 39 -0.32 -18.07 2.78
CA ASP A 39 -0.92 -19.04 1.85
C ASP A 39 -0.33 -18.90 0.44
N MET A 40 -0.08 -17.69 -0.02
CA MET A 40 0.62 -17.44 -1.27
C MET A 40 2.05 -18.00 -1.25
N LEU A 41 2.79 -17.81 -0.14
CA LEU A 41 4.14 -18.36 0.01
C LEU A 41 4.16 -19.88 0.02
N ARG A 42 3.20 -20.52 0.68
CA ARG A 42 3.02 -21.97 0.68
C ARG A 42 2.70 -22.50 -0.72
N ALA A 43 1.97 -21.72 -1.51
CA ALA A 43 1.68 -22.02 -2.91
C ALA A 43 2.86 -21.77 -3.86
N GLY A 44 4.00 -21.25 -3.35
CA GLY A 44 5.22 -21.03 -4.14
C GLY A 44 5.28 -19.68 -4.85
N ALA A 45 4.44 -18.72 -4.47
CA ALA A 45 4.50 -17.37 -5.03
C ALA A 45 5.82 -16.67 -4.68
N SER A 46 6.26 -15.76 -5.56
CA SER A 46 7.48 -14.98 -5.30
C SER A 46 7.28 -14.00 -4.14
N ALA A 47 8.37 -13.68 -3.42
CA ALA A 47 8.36 -12.68 -2.36
C ALA A 47 7.74 -11.36 -2.81
N LEU A 48 8.10 -10.93 -4.00
CA LEU A 48 7.65 -9.66 -4.57
C LEU A 48 6.14 -9.64 -4.85
N ASP A 49 5.59 -10.75 -5.38
CA ASP A 49 4.15 -10.86 -5.64
C ASP A 49 3.35 -10.91 -4.34
N VAL A 50 3.90 -11.57 -3.32
CA VAL A 50 3.28 -11.62 -1.98
C VAL A 50 3.26 -10.24 -1.32
N VAL A 51 4.37 -9.50 -1.37
CA VAL A 51 4.45 -8.13 -0.85
C VAL A 51 3.43 -7.23 -1.53
N GLU A 52 3.37 -7.25 -2.86
CA GLU A 52 2.39 -6.47 -3.60
C GLU A 52 0.95 -6.84 -3.19
N ALA A 53 0.63 -8.13 -3.17
CA ALA A 53 -0.72 -8.60 -2.84
C ALA A 53 -1.14 -8.18 -1.42
N VAL A 54 -0.27 -8.35 -0.44
CA VAL A 54 -0.55 -8.01 0.96
C VAL A 54 -0.73 -6.50 1.14
N VAL A 55 0.12 -5.68 0.52
CA VAL A 55 -0.02 -4.21 0.60
C VAL A 55 -1.29 -3.75 -0.09
N ARG A 56 -1.68 -4.34 -1.22
CA ARG A 56 -2.97 -4.06 -1.89
C ARG A 56 -4.17 -4.33 -0.99
N GLU A 57 -4.13 -5.38 -0.19
CA GLU A 57 -5.19 -5.64 0.80
C GLU A 57 -5.26 -4.52 1.85
N LEU A 58 -4.11 -4.07 2.37
CA LEU A 58 -4.05 -2.95 3.31
C LEU A 58 -4.52 -1.62 2.69
N GLU A 59 -4.16 -1.35 1.43
CA GLU A 59 -4.63 -0.17 0.69
C GLU A 59 -6.14 -0.23 0.37
N THR A 60 -6.70 -1.43 0.28
CA THR A 60 -8.13 -1.61 -0.01
C THR A 60 -8.98 -1.52 1.26
N ASP A 61 -8.42 -1.81 2.42
CA ASP A 61 -9.11 -1.74 3.70
C ASP A 61 -9.16 -0.28 4.20
N PRO A 62 -10.34 0.28 4.49
CA PRO A 62 -10.48 1.67 4.91
C PRO A 62 -9.95 1.95 6.33
N PHE A 63 -9.51 0.93 7.04
CA PHE A 63 -9.01 1.07 8.41
C PHE A 63 -7.63 1.75 8.47
N PHE A 64 -6.77 1.47 7.49
CA PHE A 64 -5.41 2.00 7.45
C PHE A 64 -5.32 3.30 6.68
N ASN A 65 -4.39 4.17 7.08
CA ASN A 65 -4.10 5.41 6.36
C ASN A 65 -3.28 5.12 5.08
N SER A 66 -3.89 4.38 4.16
CA SER A 66 -3.32 4.03 2.86
C SER A 66 -4.43 3.72 1.86
N GLY A 67 -4.23 4.01 0.60
CA GLY A 67 -5.21 3.72 -0.45
C GLY A 67 -6.59 4.28 -0.12
N ARG A 68 -7.59 3.40 0.03
CA ARG A 68 -8.98 3.75 0.32
C ARG A 68 -9.17 4.46 1.67
N GLY A 69 -8.31 4.18 2.65
CA GLY A 69 -8.36 4.78 3.98
C GLY A 69 -7.50 6.03 4.15
N SER A 70 -6.88 6.52 3.08
CA SER A 70 -5.98 7.67 3.12
C SER A 70 -6.64 8.91 3.69
N ALA A 71 -5.90 9.62 4.55
CA ALA A 71 -6.30 10.92 5.08
C ALA A 71 -6.45 11.94 3.95
N LEU A 72 -7.37 12.88 4.15
CA LEU A 72 -7.59 13.95 3.19
C LEU A 72 -6.61 15.10 3.39
N THR A 73 -6.17 15.67 2.28
CA THR A 73 -5.44 16.94 2.29
C THR A 73 -6.35 18.08 2.74
N ARG A 74 -5.79 19.27 2.98
CA ARG A 74 -6.59 20.47 3.29
C ARG A 74 -7.61 20.83 2.21
N ARG A 75 -7.41 20.38 0.98
CA ARG A 75 -8.30 20.59 -0.17
C ARG A 75 -9.38 19.53 -0.31
N GLY A 76 -9.40 18.53 0.59
CA GLY A 76 -10.35 17.43 0.55
C GLY A 76 -10.01 16.37 -0.52
N THR A 77 -8.78 16.35 -1.00
CA THR A 77 -8.26 15.35 -1.94
C THR A 77 -7.41 14.31 -1.22
N VAL A 78 -7.11 13.18 -1.84
CA VAL A 78 -6.09 12.25 -1.38
C VAL A 78 -4.80 12.44 -2.16
N GLU A 79 -3.68 12.27 -1.49
CA GLU A 79 -2.35 12.17 -2.10
C GLU A 79 -1.70 10.92 -1.51
N MET A 80 -1.52 9.90 -2.35
CA MET A 80 -1.06 8.59 -1.91
C MET A 80 0.38 8.35 -2.34
N GLU A 81 1.08 7.52 -1.56
CA GLU A 81 2.46 7.15 -1.79
C GLU A 81 2.61 5.65 -1.63
N ALA A 82 3.53 5.06 -2.39
CA ALA A 82 3.92 3.68 -2.22
C ALA A 82 5.33 3.44 -2.75
N SER A 83 5.98 2.43 -2.18
CA SER A 83 7.24 1.92 -2.69
C SER A 83 7.28 0.41 -2.58
N ILE A 84 8.05 -0.23 -3.46
CA ILE A 84 8.30 -1.66 -3.45
C ILE A 84 9.75 -1.92 -3.82
N MET A 85 10.35 -2.94 -3.21
CA MET A 85 11.75 -3.29 -3.46
C MET A 85 11.92 -4.79 -3.65
N ASP A 86 12.68 -5.17 -4.68
CA ASP A 86 13.17 -6.53 -4.91
C ASP A 86 14.57 -6.66 -4.33
N GLY A 87 14.70 -7.38 -3.23
CA GLY A 87 15.99 -7.59 -2.56
C GLY A 87 16.98 -8.40 -3.40
N ARG A 88 16.52 -9.32 -4.24
CA ARG A 88 17.37 -10.15 -5.11
C ARG A 88 18.05 -9.30 -6.19
N GLY A 89 17.27 -8.48 -6.89
CA GLY A 89 17.76 -7.60 -7.96
C GLY A 89 18.24 -6.25 -7.44
N ARG A 90 18.00 -5.91 -6.19
CA ARG A 90 18.19 -4.59 -5.60
C ARG A 90 17.53 -3.48 -6.44
N ARG A 91 16.39 -3.81 -7.05
CA ARG A 91 15.57 -2.87 -7.81
C ARG A 91 14.47 -2.33 -6.92
N CYS A 92 14.10 -1.09 -7.15
CA CYS A 92 12.97 -0.50 -6.45
C CYS A 92 12.08 0.27 -7.43
N GLY A 93 10.84 0.46 -7.03
CA GLY A 93 9.90 1.35 -7.68
C GLY A 93 9.14 2.13 -6.62
N ALA A 94 8.90 3.40 -6.86
CA ALA A 94 8.15 4.22 -5.94
C ALA A 94 7.31 5.27 -6.70
N VAL A 95 6.21 5.67 -6.06
CA VAL A 95 5.33 6.74 -6.52
C VAL A 95 4.92 7.61 -5.36
N SER A 96 4.70 8.91 -5.60
CA SER A 96 4.08 9.81 -4.62
C SER A 96 3.15 10.82 -5.29
N GLY A 97 2.24 11.36 -4.47
CA GLY A 97 1.27 12.36 -4.90
C GLY A 97 0.24 11.83 -5.89
N VAL A 98 0.02 10.51 -5.94
CA VAL A 98 -1.00 9.92 -6.82
C VAL A 98 -2.38 9.95 -6.15
N SER A 99 -3.41 10.21 -6.95
CA SER A 99 -4.78 10.40 -6.47
C SER A 99 -5.82 9.56 -7.22
N THR A 100 -5.48 9.06 -8.41
CA THR A 100 -6.44 8.37 -9.31
C THR A 100 -6.31 6.87 -9.33
N VAL A 101 -5.23 6.31 -8.74
CA VAL A 101 -5.00 4.88 -8.71
C VAL A 101 -5.60 4.23 -7.47
N LYS A 102 -6.19 3.04 -7.63
CA LYS A 102 -6.77 2.31 -6.51
C LYS A 102 -5.70 1.77 -5.56
N ASN A 103 -4.62 1.23 -6.11
CA ASN A 103 -3.54 0.58 -5.36
C ASN A 103 -2.19 1.16 -5.78
N PRO A 104 -1.69 2.17 -5.08
CA PRO A 104 -0.40 2.79 -5.36
C PRO A 104 0.77 1.82 -5.39
N VAL A 105 0.78 0.77 -4.56
CA VAL A 105 1.85 -0.25 -4.57
C VAL A 105 1.95 -0.96 -5.92
N SER A 106 0.82 -1.23 -6.58
CA SER A 106 0.84 -1.85 -7.91
C SER A 106 1.41 -0.90 -8.97
N LEU A 107 1.19 0.40 -8.83
CA LEU A 107 1.84 1.39 -9.69
C LEU A 107 3.34 1.47 -9.41
N ALA A 108 3.75 1.47 -8.15
CA ALA A 108 5.16 1.41 -7.76
C ALA A 108 5.85 0.16 -8.33
N ARG A 109 5.17 -1.00 -8.31
CA ARG A 109 5.66 -2.22 -8.97
C ARG A 109 5.87 -2.03 -10.48
N ARG A 110 4.94 -1.37 -11.16
CA ARG A 110 5.07 -1.07 -12.59
C ARG A 110 6.20 -0.10 -12.89
N VAL A 111 6.42 0.89 -12.02
CA VAL A 111 7.59 1.78 -12.13
C VAL A 111 8.87 0.95 -12.09
N MET A 112 9.01 0.03 -11.13
CA MET A 112 10.17 -0.85 -11.05
C MET A 112 10.37 -1.75 -12.27
N ASP A 113 9.28 -2.27 -12.85
CA ASP A 113 9.36 -3.28 -13.92
C ASP A 113 9.35 -2.70 -15.33
N LYS A 114 8.78 -1.51 -15.53
CA LYS A 114 8.47 -0.95 -16.86
C LYS A 114 9.01 0.46 -17.11
N SER A 115 9.51 1.14 -16.08
CA SER A 115 10.10 2.47 -16.22
C SER A 115 11.63 2.41 -16.15
N PRO A 116 12.36 3.31 -16.85
CA PRO A 116 13.79 3.50 -16.63
C PRO A 116 14.09 4.21 -15.29
N HIS A 117 13.07 4.77 -14.64
CA HIS A 117 13.15 5.45 -13.36
C HIS A 117 12.78 4.52 -12.21
N SER A 118 13.35 4.76 -11.04
CA SER A 118 12.97 4.09 -9.81
C SER A 118 11.89 4.83 -9.01
N TYR A 119 11.56 6.06 -9.41
CA TYR A 119 10.61 6.91 -8.72
C TYR A 119 9.91 7.87 -9.69
N LEU A 120 8.60 8.00 -9.56
CA LEU A 120 7.76 8.98 -10.25
C LEU A 120 6.86 9.70 -9.25
N ALA A 121 6.52 10.97 -9.53
CA ALA A 121 5.71 11.78 -8.61
C ALA A 121 4.67 12.63 -9.37
N PHE A 122 3.57 12.92 -8.69
CA PHE A 122 2.52 13.83 -9.12
C PHE A 122 2.03 13.56 -10.55
N ASP A 123 1.96 14.59 -11.39
CA ASP A 123 1.45 14.48 -12.77
C ASP A 123 2.22 13.44 -13.60
N GLY A 124 3.55 13.32 -13.40
CA GLY A 124 4.34 12.31 -14.09
C GLY A 124 3.98 10.88 -13.68
N ALA A 125 3.68 10.65 -12.40
CA ALA A 125 3.20 9.36 -11.92
C ALA A 125 1.79 9.04 -12.43
N GLU A 126 0.92 10.03 -12.48
CA GLU A 126 -0.44 9.91 -13.01
C GLU A 126 -0.46 9.65 -14.51
N GLU A 127 0.43 10.29 -15.28
CA GLU A 127 0.59 10.05 -16.72
C GLU A 127 1.07 8.62 -16.97
N PHE A 128 2.12 8.19 -16.27
CA PHE A 128 2.59 6.81 -16.33
C PHE A 128 1.49 5.80 -15.95
N ALA A 129 0.69 6.09 -14.92
CA ALA A 129 -0.42 5.24 -14.54
C ALA A 129 -1.43 5.07 -15.69
N ARG A 130 -1.80 6.16 -16.36
CA ARG A 130 -2.72 6.13 -17.52
C ARG A 130 -2.16 5.33 -18.70
N GLU A 131 -0.87 5.40 -18.94
CA GLU A 131 -0.20 4.63 -19.99
C GLU A 131 -0.13 3.15 -19.69
N GLN A 132 0.18 2.78 -18.44
CA GLN A 132 0.41 1.39 -18.05
C GLN A 132 -0.88 0.62 -17.80
N VAL A 133 -1.93 1.32 -17.44
CA VAL A 133 -3.23 0.73 -17.19
C VAL A 133 -4.17 1.26 -18.27
N ARG A 134 -4.67 0.38 -19.15
CA ARG A 134 -5.94 0.62 -19.82
C ARG A 134 -7.06 0.61 -18.77
N TRP A 135 -6.96 1.55 -17.83
CA TRP A 135 -7.99 1.74 -16.83
C TRP A 135 -9.17 2.41 -17.53
N PRO A 136 -10.38 1.90 -17.39
CA PRO A 136 -11.53 2.74 -17.68
C PRO A 136 -11.35 4.00 -16.83
N PRO A 137 -11.61 5.20 -17.36
CA PRO A 137 -11.48 6.43 -16.60
C PRO A 137 -12.15 6.19 -15.24
N ALA A 138 -11.43 6.46 -14.16
CA ALA A 138 -11.96 6.28 -12.83
C ALA A 138 -13.32 6.96 -12.80
N ALA A 139 -14.35 6.20 -12.47
CA ALA A 139 -15.62 6.83 -12.14
C ALA A 139 -15.28 7.89 -11.09
N PRO A 140 -15.79 9.12 -11.22
CA PRO A 140 -15.43 10.24 -10.36
C PRO A 140 -15.49 9.72 -8.92
N THR A 141 -14.34 9.79 -8.28
CA THR A 141 -14.08 9.26 -6.95
C THR A 141 -15.26 9.55 -6.05
N SER A 142 -15.84 8.49 -5.53
CA SER A 142 -16.81 8.36 -4.45
C SER A 142 -17.74 9.55 -4.20
N PRO A 143 -19.04 9.36 -4.23
CA PRO A 143 -19.97 10.39 -3.80
C PRO A 143 -19.58 10.85 -2.39
N PRO A 144 -19.78 12.12 -2.02
CA PRO A 144 -19.35 12.73 -0.75
C PRO A 144 -20.03 12.15 0.51
N GLY A 145 -20.40 10.90 0.50
CA GLY A 145 -21.08 10.19 1.59
C GLY A 145 -20.39 8.94 2.10
N LEU A 146 -19.30 8.46 1.46
CA LEU A 146 -18.61 7.23 1.87
C LEU A 146 -17.21 7.46 2.43
N ILE A 147 -16.83 8.71 2.61
CA ILE A 147 -15.65 9.05 3.39
C ILE A 147 -16.07 8.91 4.84
N SER A 148 -15.74 7.77 5.46
CA SER A 148 -15.88 7.64 6.89
C SER A 148 -15.24 8.87 7.51
N ARG A 149 -15.86 9.43 8.55
CA ARG A 149 -15.37 10.54 9.35
C ARG A 149 -13.99 10.19 9.94
N ALA A 150 -12.98 10.10 9.10
CA ALA A 150 -11.61 10.12 9.54
C ALA A 150 -11.37 11.54 10.07
N ARG A 151 -11.30 11.68 11.38
CA ARG A 151 -10.88 12.90 12.04
C ARG A 151 -9.58 13.32 11.38
N CYS A 152 -9.54 14.55 10.92
CA CYS A 152 -8.34 15.24 10.52
C CYS A 152 -7.37 15.22 11.72
N CYS A 153 -6.56 14.19 11.82
CA CYS A 153 -5.42 14.18 12.73
C CYS A 153 -4.35 15.02 12.04
N PHE A 154 -4.31 16.29 12.43
CA PHE A 154 -3.19 17.18 12.19
C PHE A 154 -1.99 16.65 12.95
N GLN A 155 -1.19 15.83 12.32
CA GLN A 155 0.20 15.63 12.68
C GLN A 155 0.97 15.25 11.43
N HIS A 156 2.06 15.95 11.20
CA HIS A 156 3.05 15.71 10.16
C HIS A 156 3.71 14.35 10.38
N GLU A 157 3.07 13.29 9.95
CA GLU A 157 3.70 11.98 9.94
C GLU A 157 3.52 11.37 8.56
N TRP A 158 4.65 11.10 7.97
CA TRP A 158 4.80 10.41 6.70
C TRP A 158 3.96 9.13 6.70
N CYS A 159 3.00 9.06 5.80
CA CYS A 159 2.26 7.83 5.55
C CYS A 159 3.22 6.84 4.89
N MET A 160 3.99 6.13 5.72
CA MET A 160 4.78 5.02 5.20
C MET A 160 3.84 3.87 4.87
N ALA A 161 3.73 3.56 3.59
CA ALA A 161 3.14 2.32 3.15
C ALA A 161 3.74 1.15 3.93
N SER A 162 2.88 0.25 4.34
CA SER A 162 3.22 -0.92 5.14
C SER A 162 4.47 -1.62 4.64
N LEU A 163 5.47 -1.73 5.50
CA LEU A 163 6.69 -2.47 5.19
C LEU A 163 6.40 -3.96 5.30
N VAL A 164 6.41 -4.66 4.18
CA VAL A 164 6.43 -6.12 4.16
C VAL A 164 7.87 -6.53 3.86
N THR A 165 8.55 -7.09 4.85
CA THR A 165 9.92 -7.58 4.69
C THR A 165 9.90 -9.08 4.53
N MET A 166 10.54 -9.58 3.49
CA MET A 166 10.72 -11.01 3.27
C MET A 166 12.21 -11.33 3.22
N GLN A 167 12.63 -12.28 4.03
CA GLN A 167 13.98 -12.80 4.03
C GLN A 167 13.98 -14.24 3.51
N ASN A 168 14.64 -14.46 2.38
CA ASN A 168 14.99 -15.81 1.92
C ASN A 168 16.40 -16.14 2.45
N HIS A 169 16.47 -17.05 3.38
CA HIS A 169 17.76 -17.62 3.77
C HIS A 169 18.12 -18.75 2.81
N HIS A 170 19.04 -18.47 1.89
CA HIS A 170 19.83 -19.48 1.22
C HIS A 170 21.11 -19.68 2.03
N TYR A 171 21.27 -20.85 2.65
CA TYR A 171 22.54 -21.42 3.01
C TYR A 171 22.97 -22.39 1.94
#